data_71d9eef934b81427e861f8329fdc5fcb
#
_entry.id   71d9eef934b81427e861f8329fdc5fcb
#
_cell.length_a   1.000
_cell.length_b   1.000
_cell.length_c   1.000
_cell.angle_alpha   90.00
_cell.angle_beta   90.00
_cell.angle_gamma   90.00
#
_symmetry.space_group_name_H-M   'P 1'
#
loop_
_entity.id
_entity.type
_entity.pdbx_description
1 polymer ?
#
loop_
_entity_poly.entity_id
_entity_poly.type
_entity_poly.pdbx_seq_one_letter_code
_entity_poly.pdbx_strand_id
1 'polypeptide(L)'
;MKRQNHKAIVWLRVCVLAMFCPAFLWRCATVMNLEGGPIDTLPPVIVSMLPDNFTTNFTARKIYVTFDEFVQLKDQQKEFFTSPQMKKKHQLSIRGRGILIQIKDTLKENTTYALNFGSAVRDNNEGNPLYSMRYVFSTGPEVDSMVVSGYTADSYTADSVAKSFICFFPAD
;
A
#
# COMPACT_ATOMS: atom_id res chain seq x y z
N MET A 1 -2.86 37.49 -76.67
CA MET A 1 -1.64 37.05 -75.94
C MET A 1 -1.67 37.25 -74.43
N LYS A 2 -2.78 37.54 -73.70
CA LYS A 2 -2.83 37.78 -72.25
C LYS A 2 -3.25 36.54 -71.41
N ARG A 3 -3.77 35.48 -72.00
CA ARG A 3 -4.36 34.37 -71.26
C ARG A 3 -3.35 33.25 -70.90
N GLN A 4 -2.18 33.24 -71.51
CA GLN A 4 -1.16 32.21 -71.26
C GLN A 4 -0.32 32.52 -70.02
N ASN A 5 -0.10 33.81 -69.71
CA ASN A 5 0.72 34.19 -68.54
C ASN A 5 0.04 33.92 -67.19
N HIS A 6 -1.31 33.84 -67.16
CA HIS A 6 -2.04 33.61 -65.91
C HIS A 6 -1.88 32.17 -65.45
N LYS A 7 -1.87 31.23 -66.38
CA LYS A 7 -1.66 29.76 -66.04
C LYS A 7 -0.24 29.54 -65.55
N ALA A 8 0.77 30.17 -66.18
CA ALA A 8 2.17 30.07 -65.75
C ALA A 8 2.39 30.64 -64.33
N ILE A 9 1.75 31.76 -64.01
CA ILE A 9 1.85 32.37 -62.66
C ILE A 9 1.15 31.54 -61.62
N VAL A 10 0.01 30.90 -61.94
CA VAL A 10 -0.69 29.99 -61.02
C VAL A 10 0.14 28.73 -60.73
N TRP A 11 0.73 28.15 -61.78
CA TRP A 11 1.61 26.98 -61.61
C TRP A 11 2.88 27.31 -60.82
N LEU A 12 3.47 28.48 -61.04
CA LEU A 12 4.63 28.95 -60.25
C LEU A 12 4.29 29.09 -58.75
N ARG A 13 3.11 29.66 -58.43
CA ARG A 13 2.65 29.77 -57.03
C ARG A 13 2.39 28.43 -56.38
N VAL A 14 1.79 27.47 -57.09
CA VAL A 14 1.55 26.11 -56.62
C VAL A 14 2.87 25.37 -56.37
N CYS A 15 3.85 25.51 -57.27
CA CYS A 15 5.18 24.91 -57.09
C CYS A 15 5.92 25.51 -55.87
N VAL A 16 5.86 26.84 -55.67
CA VAL A 16 6.45 27.49 -54.51
C VAL A 16 5.76 27.03 -53.20
N LEU A 17 4.42 26.91 -53.18
CA LEU A 17 3.70 26.42 -52.04
C LEU A 17 4.03 24.94 -51.73
N ALA A 18 4.13 24.09 -52.77
CA ALA A 18 4.50 22.68 -52.64
C ALA A 18 5.93 22.49 -52.13
N MET A 19 6.85 23.42 -52.48
CA MET A 19 8.24 23.36 -52.03
C MET A 19 8.42 23.81 -50.59
N PHE A 20 7.52 24.65 -50.05
CA PHE A 20 7.53 25.09 -48.65
C PHE A 20 6.83 24.11 -47.71
N CYS A 21 5.93 23.30 -48.22
CA CYS A 21 5.15 22.35 -47.41
C CYS A 21 6.01 21.29 -46.69
N PRO A 22 7.03 20.65 -47.28
CA PRO A 22 7.85 19.65 -46.59
C PRO A 22 8.78 20.25 -45.51
N ALA A 23 9.10 21.53 -45.57
CA ALA A 23 9.96 22.18 -44.57
C ALA A 23 9.28 22.26 -43.17
N PHE A 24 7.95 22.24 -43.09
CA PHE A 24 7.20 22.27 -41.85
C PHE A 24 6.99 20.87 -41.22
N LEU A 25 7.23 19.76 -41.93
CA LEU A 25 7.01 18.40 -41.46
C LEU A 25 8.24 17.79 -40.77
N TRP A 26 9.38 18.48 -40.78
CA TRP A 26 10.61 18.03 -40.12
C TRP A 26 10.72 18.44 -38.64
N ARG A 27 9.62 18.62 -37.93
CA ARG A 27 9.65 18.62 -36.48
C ARG A 27 9.71 17.19 -36.00
N CYS A 28 10.90 16.60 -35.94
CA CYS A 28 11.15 15.43 -35.15
C CYS A 28 10.73 15.75 -33.70
N ALA A 29 9.68 15.12 -33.25
CA ALA A 29 9.42 15.04 -31.81
C ALA A 29 10.57 14.24 -31.20
N THR A 30 11.46 14.91 -30.48
CA THR A 30 12.46 14.25 -29.65
C THR A 30 11.68 13.54 -28.55
N VAL A 31 11.63 12.21 -28.60
CA VAL A 31 11.14 11.41 -27.50
C VAL A 31 12.18 11.56 -26.38
N MET A 32 11.94 12.47 -25.46
CA MET A 32 12.68 12.49 -24.21
C MET A 32 12.21 11.26 -23.44
N ASN A 33 13.11 10.32 -23.22
CA ASN A 33 12.92 9.31 -22.21
C ASN A 33 12.74 10.05 -20.88
N LEU A 34 11.55 9.98 -20.32
CA LEU A 34 11.30 10.43 -18.95
C LEU A 34 12.08 9.49 -18.05
N GLU A 35 13.30 9.87 -17.71
CA GLU A 35 14.01 9.22 -16.61
C GLU A 35 13.23 9.57 -15.35
N GLY A 36 12.58 8.56 -14.75
CA GLY A 36 11.93 8.72 -13.46
C GLY A 36 12.93 9.21 -12.43
N GLY A 37 12.46 9.92 -11.41
CA GLY A 37 13.29 10.28 -10.26
C GLY A 37 13.87 9.04 -9.57
N PRO A 38 14.70 9.21 -8.53
CA PRO A 38 15.17 8.08 -7.73
C PRO A 38 13.99 7.25 -7.22
N ILE A 39 14.15 5.93 -7.26
CA ILE A 39 13.13 4.99 -6.79
C ILE A 39 12.92 5.23 -5.30
N ASP A 40 11.67 5.37 -4.87
CA ASP A 40 11.33 5.46 -3.47
C ASP A 40 11.51 4.09 -2.79
N THR A 41 12.20 4.09 -1.66
CA THR A 41 12.47 2.89 -0.86
C THR A 41 11.83 2.95 0.53
N LEU A 42 11.08 4.03 0.82
CA LEU A 42 10.44 4.21 2.10
C LEU A 42 9.11 3.46 2.17
N PRO A 43 8.78 2.84 3.29
CA PRO A 43 7.46 2.27 3.49
C PRO A 43 6.43 3.35 3.82
N PRO A 44 5.12 3.10 3.58
CA PRO A 44 4.06 4.03 3.95
C PRO A 44 4.03 4.30 5.44
N VAL A 45 3.73 5.55 5.83
CA VAL A 45 3.65 5.98 7.22
C VAL A 45 2.20 6.12 7.66
N ILE A 46 1.88 5.64 8.86
CA ILE A 46 0.55 5.75 9.44
C ILE A 46 0.32 7.19 9.91
N VAL A 47 -0.70 7.84 9.37
CA VAL A 47 -1.11 9.20 9.73
C VAL A 47 -2.13 9.20 10.85
N SER A 48 -3.12 8.29 10.79
CA SER A 48 -4.17 8.20 11.81
C SER A 48 -4.81 6.81 11.85
N MET A 49 -5.37 6.48 13.00
CA MET A 49 -6.19 5.30 13.22
C MET A 49 -7.48 5.71 13.90
N LEU A 50 -8.62 5.21 13.44
CA LEU A 50 -9.95 5.49 14.01
C LEU A 50 -10.74 4.19 14.18
N PRO A 51 -11.09 3.80 15.43
CA PRO A 51 -10.67 4.38 16.71
C PRO A 51 -9.14 4.35 16.90
N ASP A 52 -8.63 5.11 17.88
CA ASP A 52 -7.21 5.16 18.17
C ASP A 52 -6.65 3.78 18.56
N ASN A 53 -5.36 3.59 18.30
CA ASN A 53 -4.66 2.40 18.78
C ASN A 53 -4.66 2.35 20.31
N PHE A 54 -4.75 1.17 20.89
CA PHE A 54 -4.89 0.92 22.33
C PHE A 54 -6.20 1.45 22.95
N THR A 55 -7.26 1.60 22.14
CA THR A 55 -8.60 1.94 22.65
C THR A 55 -9.12 0.86 23.59
N THR A 56 -9.62 1.27 24.77
CA THR A 56 -10.33 0.44 25.74
C THR A 56 -11.84 0.56 25.57
N ASN A 57 -12.61 -0.38 26.16
CA ASN A 57 -14.07 -0.44 26.04
C ASN A 57 -14.52 -0.40 24.57
N PHE A 58 -13.80 -1.10 23.72
CA PHE A 58 -13.98 -1.07 22.29
C PHE A 58 -15.31 -1.70 21.86
N THR A 59 -16.15 -0.94 21.21
CA THR A 59 -17.47 -1.35 20.69
C THR A 59 -17.60 -1.22 19.18
N ALA A 60 -16.62 -0.62 18.53
CA ALA A 60 -16.66 -0.36 17.10
C ALA A 60 -16.58 -1.66 16.29
N ARG A 61 -17.23 -1.68 15.12
CA ARG A 61 -17.17 -2.79 14.16
C ARG A 61 -16.27 -2.48 12.97
N LYS A 62 -15.78 -1.26 12.90
CA LYS A 62 -14.94 -0.78 11.79
C LYS A 62 -13.76 -0.02 12.36
N ILE A 63 -12.60 -0.29 11.81
CA ILE A 63 -11.36 0.43 12.10
C ILE A 63 -10.88 1.01 10.78
N TYR A 64 -10.51 2.26 10.79
CA TYR A 64 -9.96 2.93 9.62
C TYR A 64 -8.53 3.39 9.91
N VAL A 65 -7.59 2.99 9.08
CA VAL A 65 -6.19 3.39 9.16
C VAL A 65 -5.86 4.19 7.93
N THR A 66 -5.36 5.41 8.12
CA THR A 66 -4.95 6.32 7.03
C THR A 66 -3.44 6.41 6.96
N PHE A 67 -2.92 6.42 5.74
CA PHE A 67 -1.50 6.56 5.44
C PHE A 67 -1.23 7.90 4.73
N ASP A 68 0.02 8.29 4.69
CA ASP A 68 0.50 9.47 3.96
C ASP A 68 0.43 9.29 2.45
N GLU A 69 0.41 8.04 1.97
CA GLU A 69 0.36 7.68 0.56
C GLU A 69 -0.69 6.60 0.25
N PHE A 70 -0.85 6.26 -1.02
CA PHE A 70 -1.70 5.15 -1.44
C PHE A 70 -1.03 3.82 -1.13
N VAL A 71 -1.82 2.90 -0.56
CA VAL A 71 -1.35 1.58 -0.16
C VAL A 71 -2.07 0.47 -0.91
N GLN A 72 -1.44 -0.68 -0.99
CA GLN A 72 -2.01 -1.93 -1.47
C GLN A 72 -1.94 -3.01 -0.39
N LEU A 73 -2.82 -4.00 -0.49
CA LEU A 73 -2.84 -5.15 0.40
C LEU A 73 -2.39 -6.40 -0.37
N LYS A 74 -1.29 -7.00 0.06
CA LYS A 74 -0.73 -8.21 -0.57
C LYS A 74 -0.67 -9.35 0.42
N ASP A 75 -0.93 -10.56 -0.06
CA ASP A 75 -0.83 -11.80 0.73
C ASP A 75 -1.58 -11.78 2.07
N GLN A 76 -2.73 -11.08 2.14
CA GLN A 76 -3.52 -10.87 3.36
C GLN A 76 -3.80 -12.16 4.13
N GLN A 77 -3.98 -13.29 3.44
CA GLN A 77 -4.33 -14.57 4.08
C GLN A 77 -3.16 -15.18 4.85
N LYS A 78 -1.92 -14.81 4.49
CA LYS A 78 -0.70 -15.32 5.11
C LYS A 78 -0.16 -14.36 6.17
N GLU A 79 -0.26 -13.08 5.88
CA GLU A 79 0.39 -12.03 6.66
C GLU A 79 -0.50 -11.47 7.77
N PHE A 80 -1.84 -11.44 7.53
CA PHE A 80 -2.77 -10.88 8.49
C PHE A 80 -3.29 -11.94 9.45
N PHE A 81 -3.05 -11.74 10.74
CA PHE A 81 -3.56 -12.60 11.80
C PHE A 81 -4.00 -11.80 13.01
N THR A 82 -4.84 -12.43 13.85
CA THR A 82 -5.37 -11.81 15.07
C THR A 82 -5.05 -12.65 16.29
N SER A 83 -4.80 -11.98 17.38
CA SER A 83 -4.63 -12.62 18.69
C SER A 83 -5.58 -11.93 19.70
N PRO A 84 -6.47 -12.68 20.38
CA PRO A 84 -6.86 -14.06 20.11
C PRO A 84 -7.41 -14.29 18.71
N GLN A 85 -7.32 -15.52 18.23
CA GLN A 85 -7.86 -15.88 16.92
C GLN A 85 -9.37 -15.69 16.89
N MET A 86 -9.87 -14.99 15.89
CA MET A 86 -11.30 -14.79 15.66
C MET A 86 -11.86 -15.87 14.75
N LYS A 87 -13.10 -16.30 15.03
CA LYS A 87 -13.77 -17.39 14.28
C LYS A 87 -14.16 -16.98 12.87
N LYS A 88 -14.61 -15.74 12.70
CA LYS A 88 -15.02 -15.19 11.39
C LYS A 88 -13.89 -14.38 10.80
N LYS A 89 -13.62 -14.62 9.51
CA LYS A 89 -12.61 -13.83 8.77
C LYS A 89 -13.00 -12.35 8.74
N HIS A 90 -12.02 -11.51 9.02
CA HIS A 90 -12.17 -10.06 8.85
C HIS A 90 -12.23 -9.71 7.36
N GLN A 91 -12.79 -8.56 7.07
CA GLN A 91 -12.75 -8.02 5.74
C GLN A 91 -11.85 -6.78 5.75
N LEU A 92 -10.76 -6.87 5.01
CA LEU A 92 -9.87 -5.74 4.74
C LEU A 92 -10.23 -5.17 3.38
N SER A 93 -10.35 -3.87 3.27
CA SER A 93 -10.60 -3.18 2.01
C SER A 93 -9.87 -1.84 1.97
N ILE A 94 -9.34 -1.50 0.79
CA ILE A 94 -8.69 -0.22 0.57
C ILE A 94 -9.75 0.86 0.37
N ARG A 95 -9.55 2.03 0.99
CA ARG A 95 -10.39 3.20 0.88
C ARG A 95 -9.52 4.46 0.78
N GLY A 96 -9.34 4.97 -0.44
CA GLY A 96 -8.44 6.10 -0.68
C GLY A 96 -7.01 5.78 -0.25
N ARG A 97 -6.42 6.61 0.60
CA ARG A 97 -5.10 6.39 1.20
C ARG A 97 -5.17 5.58 2.50
N GLY A 98 -6.15 4.73 2.67
CA GLY A 98 -6.32 3.99 3.92
C GLY A 98 -6.90 2.60 3.74
N ILE A 99 -6.92 1.88 4.85
CA ILE A 99 -7.47 0.53 4.97
C ILE A 99 -8.65 0.57 5.92
N LEU A 100 -9.78 0.05 5.46
CA LEU A 100 -10.94 -0.23 6.28
C LEU A 100 -10.91 -1.69 6.71
N ILE A 101 -10.91 -1.92 8.02
CA ILE A 101 -10.97 -3.23 8.65
C ILE A 101 -12.38 -3.40 9.21
N GLN A 102 -13.09 -4.44 8.77
CA GLN A 102 -14.41 -4.78 9.30
C GLN A 102 -14.32 -6.02 10.17
N ILE A 103 -14.67 -5.86 11.44
CA ILE A 103 -14.75 -6.96 12.41
C ILE A 103 -16.13 -7.60 12.29
N LYS A 104 -16.17 -8.83 11.79
CA LYS A 104 -17.42 -9.60 11.60
C LYS A 104 -17.71 -10.57 12.72
N ASP A 105 -16.74 -10.79 13.60
CA ASP A 105 -16.89 -11.72 14.73
C ASP A 105 -17.53 -11.05 15.94
N THR A 106 -18.04 -11.86 16.83
CA THR A 106 -18.47 -11.43 18.17
C THR A 106 -17.25 -11.42 19.06
N LEU A 107 -16.90 -10.23 19.55
CA LEU A 107 -15.77 -10.05 20.43
C LEU A 107 -16.14 -10.59 21.84
N LYS A 108 -15.19 -11.21 22.49
CA LYS A 108 -15.32 -11.63 23.90
C LYS A 108 -15.19 -10.39 24.78
N GLU A 109 -15.87 -10.39 25.89
CA GLU A 109 -15.78 -9.33 26.90
C GLU A 109 -14.40 -9.39 27.61
N ASN A 110 -13.97 -8.25 28.12
CA ASN A 110 -12.72 -8.10 28.89
C ASN A 110 -11.52 -8.79 28.20
N THR A 111 -11.39 -8.59 26.90
CA THR A 111 -10.36 -9.26 26.10
C THR A 111 -9.60 -8.27 25.26
N THR A 112 -8.27 -8.31 25.33
CA THR A 112 -7.38 -7.54 24.46
C THR A 112 -7.18 -8.28 23.15
N TYR A 113 -7.38 -7.58 22.05
CA TYR A 113 -7.19 -8.05 20.68
C TYR A 113 -6.03 -7.32 20.02
N ALA A 114 -5.19 -8.07 19.33
CA ALA A 114 -4.14 -7.53 18.47
C ALA A 114 -4.38 -7.97 17.03
N LEU A 115 -4.46 -7.03 16.13
CA LEU A 115 -4.52 -7.23 14.68
C LEU A 115 -3.12 -7.01 14.12
N ASN A 116 -2.49 -8.04 13.60
CA ASN A 116 -1.14 -7.98 13.05
C ASN A 116 -1.20 -8.08 11.54
N PHE A 117 -0.51 -7.20 10.85
CA PHE A 117 -0.55 -7.09 9.40
C PHE A 117 0.69 -7.69 8.72
N GLY A 118 1.73 -8.05 9.49
CA GLY A 118 2.98 -8.58 8.93
C GLY A 118 3.57 -7.64 7.87
N SER A 119 3.71 -8.13 6.66
CA SER A 119 4.14 -7.37 5.48
C SER A 119 3.00 -7.16 4.47
N ALA A 120 1.73 -7.30 4.89
CA ALA A 120 0.58 -7.21 3.99
C ALA A 120 0.35 -5.80 3.43
N VAL A 121 0.66 -4.78 4.22
CA VAL A 121 0.51 -3.37 3.82
C VAL A 121 1.77 -2.90 3.11
N ARG A 122 1.61 -2.40 1.89
CA ARG A 122 2.72 -1.92 1.06
C ARG A 122 2.31 -0.62 0.39
N ASP A 123 3.27 0.21 0.01
CA ASP A 123 2.98 1.31 -0.89
C ASP A 123 2.45 0.79 -2.24
N ASN A 124 1.75 1.65 -2.95
CA ASN A 124 1.11 1.25 -4.21
C ASN A 124 2.05 1.31 -5.42
N ASN A 125 3.13 2.07 -5.36
CA ASN A 125 4.00 2.32 -6.49
C ASN A 125 5.14 1.30 -6.56
N GLU A 126 6.01 1.28 -5.57
CA GLU A 126 7.21 0.44 -5.52
C GLU A 126 6.96 -0.89 -4.79
N GLY A 127 5.95 -0.94 -3.93
CA GLY A 127 5.59 -2.14 -3.15
C GLY A 127 6.41 -2.31 -1.88
N ASN A 128 6.98 -1.22 -1.34
CA ASN A 128 7.74 -1.23 -0.08
C ASN A 128 6.84 -1.65 1.08
N PRO A 129 7.17 -2.71 1.81
CA PRO A 129 6.32 -3.22 2.88
C PRO A 129 6.44 -2.41 4.16
N LEU A 130 5.30 -2.09 4.79
CA LEU A 130 5.25 -1.61 6.16
C LEU A 130 5.30 -2.81 7.10
N TYR A 131 6.47 -3.09 7.63
CA TYR A 131 6.66 -4.21 8.56
C TYR A 131 6.09 -3.90 9.94
N SER A 132 5.63 -4.95 10.62
CA SER A 132 5.22 -4.92 12.03
C SER A 132 4.07 -3.95 12.36
N MET A 133 3.26 -3.57 11.37
CA MET A 133 2.03 -2.83 11.64
C MET A 133 1.11 -3.67 12.54
N ARG A 134 0.74 -3.10 13.69
CA ARG A 134 -0.14 -3.72 14.67
C ARG A 134 -1.17 -2.73 15.19
N TYR A 135 -2.42 -3.17 15.27
CA TYR A 135 -3.50 -2.43 15.91
C TYR A 135 -4.02 -3.22 17.11
N VAL A 136 -4.03 -2.61 18.27
CA VAL A 136 -4.41 -3.25 19.54
C VAL A 136 -5.61 -2.51 20.12
N PHE A 137 -6.56 -3.26 20.69
CA PHE A 137 -7.70 -2.70 21.40
C PHE A 137 -8.18 -3.69 22.47
N SER A 138 -8.89 -3.20 23.46
CA SER A 138 -9.51 -4.03 24.48
C SER A 138 -11.01 -3.79 24.56
N THR A 139 -11.79 -4.86 24.70
CA THR A 139 -13.22 -4.78 24.99
C THR A 139 -13.50 -4.48 26.46
N GLY A 140 -12.47 -4.60 27.32
CA GLY A 140 -12.50 -4.24 28.73
C GLY A 140 -11.93 -2.84 29.00
N PRO A 141 -11.87 -2.45 30.27
CA PRO A 141 -11.38 -1.14 30.69
C PRO A 141 -9.86 -0.97 30.55
N GLU A 142 -9.14 -2.07 30.42
CA GLU A 142 -7.67 -2.10 30.35
C GLU A 142 -7.18 -2.86 29.12
N VAL A 143 -6.00 -2.53 28.65
CA VAL A 143 -5.27 -3.29 27.63
C VAL A 143 -4.20 -4.11 28.33
N ASP A 144 -4.23 -5.43 28.10
CA ASP A 144 -3.22 -6.35 28.64
C ASP A 144 -1.82 -5.94 28.14
N SER A 145 -0.92 -5.75 29.06
CA SER A 145 0.47 -5.33 28.79
C SER A 145 1.50 -6.39 29.18
N MET A 146 1.05 -7.65 29.38
CA MET A 146 1.97 -8.73 29.70
C MET A 146 2.97 -8.97 28.59
N VAL A 147 4.24 -8.94 28.92
CA VAL A 147 5.36 -9.18 28.01
C VAL A 147 6.10 -10.42 28.47
N VAL A 148 6.26 -11.37 27.58
CA VAL A 148 7.16 -12.51 27.78
C VAL A 148 8.36 -12.28 26.88
N SER A 149 9.54 -12.25 27.49
CA SER A 149 10.82 -12.11 26.78
C SER A 149 11.65 -13.38 26.93
N GLY A 150 12.34 -13.73 25.87
CA GLY A 150 13.18 -14.91 25.84
C GLY A 150 14.07 -14.90 24.60
N TYR A 151 14.86 -15.92 24.44
CA TYR A 151 15.65 -16.17 23.26
C TYR A 151 15.40 -17.58 22.73
N THR A 152 15.55 -17.75 21.43
CA THR A 152 15.53 -19.07 20.79
C THR A 152 16.92 -19.39 20.29
N ALA A 153 17.39 -20.59 20.64
CA ALA A 153 18.67 -21.08 20.17
C ALA A 153 18.49 -22.50 19.61
N ASP A 154 19.33 -22.86 18.66
CA ASP A 154 19.43 -24.23 18.21
C ASP A 154 19.95 -25.10 19.33
N SER A 155 19.32 -26.25 19.58
CA SER A 155 19.65 -27.12 20.71
C SER A 155 21.00 -27.81 20.55
N TYR A 156 21.54 -27.87 19.36
CA TYR A 156 22.80 -28.53 19.05
C TYR A 156 23.99 -27.55 18.96
N THR A 157 23.81 -26.41 18.27
CA THR A 157 24.88 -25.43 18.05
C THR A 157 24.87 -24.32 19.09
N ALA A 158 23.77 -24.13 19.83
CA ALA A 158 23.51 -22.99 20.71
C ALA A 158 23.50 -21.61 19.99
N ASP A 159 23.50 -21.60 18.66
CA ASP A 159 23.41 -20.39 17.89
C ASP A 159 21.99 -19.81 17.93
N SER A 160 21.88 -18.48 17.87
CA SER A 160 20.60 -17.83 17.83
C SER A 160 19.86 -18.11 16.54
N VAL A 161 18.58 -18.49 16.63
CA VAL A 161 17.72 -18.74 15.47
C VAL A 161 17.11 -17.45 14.99
N ALA A 162 17.48 -16.98 13.80
CA ALA A 162 17.09 -15.68 13.25
C ALA A 162 15.57 -15.56 12.92
N LYS A 163 14.87 -16.67 12.71
CA LYS A 163 13.44 -16.69 12.39
C LYS A 163 12.77 -17.89 13.08
N SER A 164 12.08 -17.62 14.18
CA SER A 164 11.29 -18.63 14.89
C SER A 164 9.92 -18.05 15.26
N PHE A 165 8.89 -18.91 15.27
CA PHE A 165 7.58 -18.60 15.78
C PHE A 165 7.43 -19.20 17.16
N ILE A 166 7.08 -18.39 18.15
CA ILE A 166 6.77 -18.82 19.50
C ILE A 166 5.28 -18.67 19.69
N CYS A 167 4.58 -19.77 19.96
CA CYS A 167 3.16 -19.78 20.23
C CYS A 167 2.92 -20.08 21.69
N PHE A 168 2.12 -19.26 22.37
CA PHE A 168 1.65 -19.53 23.73
C PHE A 168 0.23 -20.02 23.68
N PHE A 169 -0.05 -21.10 24.37
CA PHE A 169 -1.37 -21.63 24.54
C PHE A 169 -1.76 -21.56 26.02
N PRO A 170 -3.05 -21.30 26.35
CA PRO A 170 -3.51 -21.46 27.74
C PRO A 170 -3.25 -22.88 28.21
N ALA A 171 -2.82 -23.03 29.44
CA ALA A 171 -2.80 -24.34 30.08
C ALA A 171 -4.25 -24.74 30.40
N ASP A 172 -4.64 -25.97 30.03
CA ASP A 172 -5.94 -26.55 30.35
C ASP A 172 -6.03 -26.88 31.84
#